data_76484f32db6e571b50c2e5b8304b4335
#
_entry.id   76484f32db6e571b50c2e5b8304b4335
#
_cell.length_a   1.000
_cell.length_b   1.000
_cell.length_c   1.000
_cell.angle_alpha   90.00
_cell.angle_beta   90.00
_cell.angle_gamma   90.00
#
_symmetry.space_group_name_H-M   'P 1'
#
loop_
_entity.id
_entity.type
_entity.pdbx_description
1 polymer ?
#
loop_
_entity_poly.entity_id
_entity_poly.type
_entity_poly.pdbx_seq_one_letter_code
_entity_poly.pdbx_strand_id
1 'polypeptide(L)'
;MAVNPEFEAFSQSDFAQRLRSGLEGEVYFDSFSRGRYSTDASIYQIEPIGVVIPRSWQDVVCALQIAKEAGVPVLPRGAGTSQCGQTVAEALVIDNTTYLSQLIEVDRENKTAIVEPGMVLDHLNRALAKE
;
A
#
# COMPACT_ATOMS: atom_id res chain seq x y z
N MET A 1 -4.55 0.49 27.05
CA MET A 1 -5.15 -0.36 26.01
C MET A 1 -4.22 -1.56 25.87
N ALA A 2 -4.69 -2.79 26.14
CA ALA A 2 -3.84 -3.96 26.00
C ALA A 2 -3.62 -4.22 24.50
N VAL A 3 -2.37 -4.29 24.10
CA VAL A 3 -1.98 -4.68 22.73
C VAL A 3 -2.43 -6.14 22.55
N ASN A 4 -3.11 -6.44 21.44
CA ASN A 4 -3.54 -7.80 21.15
C ASN A 4 -2.27 -8.67 20.95
N PRO A 5 -2.05 -9.73 21.76
CA PRO A 5 -0.84 -10.55 21.72
C PRO A 5 -0.59 -11.23 20.36
N GLU A 6 -1.63 -11.48 19.57
CA GLU A 6 -1.48 -12.02 18.21
C GLU A 6 -0.74 -11.04 17.27
N PHE A 7 -0.91 -9.74 17.48
CA PHE A 7 -0.26 -8.72 16.64
C PHE A 7 1.18 -8.42 17.04
N GLU A 8 1.53 -8.55 18.31
CA GLU A 8 2.95 -8.53 18.72
C GLU A 8 3.72 -9.73 18.14
N ALA A 9 3.10 -10.88 18.07
CA ALA A 9 3.69 -12.05 17.43
C ALA A 9 3.96 -11.82 15.92
N PHE A 10 3.09 -11.12 15.22
CA PHE A 10 3.32 -10.76 13.81
C PHE A 10 4.47 -9.77 13.63
N SER A 11 4.60 -8.78 14.50
CA SER A 11 5.65 -7.76 14.43
C SER A 11 7.07 -8.34 14.56
N GLN A 12 7.22 -9.46 15.27
CA GLN A 12 8.49 -10.19 15.48
C GLN A 12 8.58 -11.46 14.62
N SER A 13 7.58 -11.75 13.81
CA SER A 13 7.52 -12.95 12.98
C SER A 13 8.60 -12.95 11.89
N ASP A 14 8.92 -14.14 11.38
CA ASP A 14 9.75 -14.33 10.19
C ASP A 14 9.22 -13.52 8.99
N PHE A 15 7.91 -13.46 8.83
CA PHE A 15 7.24 -12.67 7.81
C PHE A 15 7.63 -11.18 7.87
N ALA A 16 7.54 -10.55 9.06
CA ALA A 16 7.89 -9.15 9.25
C ALA A 16 9.41 -8.90 9.03
N GLN A 17 10.25 -9.83 9.48
CA GLN A 17 11.70 -9.73 9.29
C GLN A 17 12.09 -9.84 7.81
N ARG A 18 11.47 -10.76 7.07
CA ARG A 18 11.70 -10.92 5.63
C ARG A 18 11.29 -9.67 4.85
N LEU A 19 10.15 -9.06 5.17
CA LEU A 19 9.75 -7.80 4.57
C LEU A 19 10.76 -6.69 4.86
N ARG A 20 11.18 -6.50 6.11
CA ARG A 20 12.13 -5.46 6.50
C ARG A 20 13.52 -5.63 5.86
N SER A 21 13.96 -6.87 5.65
CA SER A 21 15.26 -7.16 5.02
C SER A 21 15.21 -7.20 3.50
N GLY A 22 14.05 -7.46 2.92
CA GLY A 22 13.88 -7.64 1.47
C GLY A 22 13.47 -6.39 0.72
N LEU A 23 12.97 -5.35 1.41
CA LEU A 23 12.51 -4.12 0.79
C LEU A 23 13.41 -2.93 1.14
N GLU A 24 13.54 -1.98 0.20
CA GLU A 24 14.10 -0.66 0.45
C GLU A 24 13.07 0.30 1.05
N GLY A 25 11.79 -0.01 0.88
CA GLY A 25 10.65 0.73 1.39
C GLY A 25 10.45 0.59 2.89
N GLU A 26 9.38 1.20 3.36
CA GLU A 26 9.03 1.23 4.78
C GLU A 26 8.10 0.07 5.12
N VAL A 27 8.31 -0.53 6.30
CA VAL A 27 7.54 -1.71 6.76
C VAL A 27 7.09 -1.50 8.20
N TYR A 28 5.78 -1.47 8.42
CA TYR A 28 5.17 -1.15 9.70
C TYR A 28 4.26 -2.29 10.18
N PHE A 29 4.45 -2.68 11.44
CA PHE A 29 3.60 -3.66 12.15
C PHE A 29 3.13 -3.11 13.50
N ASP A 30 3.55 -1.91 13.88
CA ASP A 30 3.12 -1.28 15.11
C ASP A 30 1.64 -0.85 15.05
N SER A 31 0.98 -0.80 16.20
CA SER A 31 -0.46 -0.52 16.31
C SER A 31 -0.82 0.89 15.85
N PHE A 32 0.07 1.87 16.01
CA PHE A 32 -0.17 3.24 15.56
C PHE A 32 -0.21 3.33 14.04
N SER A 33 0.79 2.78 13.37
CA SER A 33 0.87 2.76 11.91
C SER A 33 -0.29 1.98 11.30
N ARG A 34 -0.61 0.78 11.83
CA ARG A 34 -1.74 -0.03 11.38
C ARG A 34 -3.08 0.67 11.59
N GLY A 35 -3.26 1.37 12.71
CA GLY A 35 -4.46 2.15 13.00
C GLY A 35 -4.73 3.24 11.96
N ARG A 36 -3.71 3.88 11.40
CA ARG A 36 -3.84 4.87 10.32
C ARG A 36 -4.40 4.28 9.03
N TYR A 37 -4.23 3.00 8.79
CA TYR A 37 -4.70 2.28 7.60
C TYR A 37 -5.96 1.44 7.87
N SER A 38 -6.51 1.52 9.08
CA SER A 38 -7.71 0.75 9.46
C SER A 38 -9.00 1.34 8.91
N THR A 39 -8.99 2.56 8.37
CA THR A 39 -10.14 3.26 7.84
C THR A 39 -9.89 3.78 6.42
N ASP A 40 -10.96 4.00 5.68
CA ASP A 40 -10.99 4.73 4.41
C ASP A 40 -12.14 5.76 4.45
N ALA A 41 -12.67 6.21 3.31
CA ALA A 41 -13.80 7.12 3.28
C ALA A 41 -15.16 6.42 3.51
N SER A 42 -15.17 5.12 3.81
CA SER A 42 -16.36 4.35 4.15
C SER A 42 -16.67 4.37 5.64
N ILE A 43 -17.74 3.67 6.02
CA ILE A 43 -18.10 3.44 7.43
C ILE A 43 -17.34 2.27 8.06
N TYR A 44 -16.57 1.52 7.28
CA TYR A 44 -15.88 0.32 7.76
C TYR A 44 -14.58 0.67 8.46
N GLN A 45 -14.23 -0.12 9.47
CA GLN A 45 -12.97 -0.06 10.16
C GLN A 45 -12.44 -1.49 10.35
N ILE A 46 -11.33 -1.81 9.67
CA ILE A 46 -10.68 -3.12 9.74
C ILE A 46 -9.18 -2.89 9.88
N GLU A 47 -8.60 -3.36 10.97
CA GLU A 47 -7.17 -3.17 11.22
C GLU A 47 -6.34 -4.12 10.34
N PRO A 48 -5.37 -3.61 9.56
CA PRO A 48 -4.53 -4.45 8.71
C PRO A 48 -3.52 -5.27 9.54
N ILE A 49 -3.00 -6.35 8.96
CA ILE A 49 -1.92 -7.17 9.54
C ILE A 49 -0.62 -6.35 9.61
N GLY A 50 -0.32 -5.60 8.57
CA GLY A 50 0.86 -4.75 8.46
C GLY A 50 0.73 -3.79 7.28
N VAL A 51 1.68 -2.88 7.15
CA VAL A 51 1.71 -1.87 6.08
C VAL A 51 3.11 -1.83 5.45
N VAL A 52 3.16 -1.82 4.14
CA VAL A 52 4.35 -1.60 3.33
C VAL A 52 4.17 -0.34 2.49
N ILE A 53 5.18 0.53 2.50
CA ILE A 53 5.28 1.69 1.61
C ILE A 53 6.46 1.44 0.67
N PRO A 54 6.22 0.88 -0.53
CA PRO A 54 7.29 0.49 -1.45
C PRO A 54 7.95 1.74 -2.06
N ARG A 55 9.28 1.68 -2.26
CA ARG A 55 10.03 2.72 -2.98
C ARG A 55 10.13 2.44 -4.48
N SER A 56 9.94 1.20 -4.86
CA SER A 56 10.11 0.74 -6.24
C SER A 56 9.15 -0.39 -6.59
N TRP A 57 9.06 -0.70 -7.86
CA TRP A 57 8.35 -1.89 -8.36
C TRP A 57 8.95 -3.19 -7.83
N GLN A 58 10.27 -3.22 -7.62
CA GLN A 58 10.97 -4.36 -7.05
C GLN A 58 10.48 -4.64 -5.62
N ASP A 59 10.26 -3.60 -4.84
CA ASP A 59 9.68 -3.72 -3.49
C ASP A 59 8.27 -4.32 -3.54
N VAL A 60 7.43 -3.86 -4.48
CA VAL A 60 6.07 -4.41 -4.64
C VAL A 60 6.13 -5.90 -4.96
N VAL A 61 6.95 -6.29 -5.93
CA VAL A 61 7.11 -7.70 -6.34
C VAL A 61 7.63 -8.53 -5.17
N CYS A 62 8.63 -8.05 -4.44
CA CYS A 62 9.18 -8.73 -3.27
C CYS A 62 8.15 -8.90 -2.17
N ALA A 63 7.39 -7.84 -1.84
CA ALA A 63 6.32 -7.90 -0.84
C ALA A 63 5.22 -8.89 -1.21
N LEU A 64 4.80 -8.91 -2.48
CA LEU A 64 3.81 -9.88 -2.99
C LEU A 64 4.29 -11.31 -2.88
N GLN A 65 5.58 -11.57 -3.21
CA GLN A 65 6.15 -12.91 -3.11
C GLN A 65 6.22 -13.39 -1.66
N ILE A 66 6.71 -12.54 -0.75
CA ILE A 66 6.80 -12.88 0.68
C ILE A 66 5.40 -13.14 1.26
N ALA A 67 4.42 -12.28 0.93
CA ALA A 67 3.03 -12.44 1.39
C ALA A 67 2.42 -13.76 0.85
N LYS A 68 2.63 -14.07 -0.42
CA LYS A 68 2.17 -15.33 -1.04
C LYS A 68 2.74 -16.56 -0.33
N GLU A 69 4.05 -16.57 -0.06
CA GLU A 69 4.71 -17.68 0.63
C GLU A 69 4.24 -17.84 2.07
N ALA A 70 3.90 -16.74 2.74
CA ALA A 70 3.36 -16.73 4.09
C ALA A 70 1.84 -16.98 4.17
N GLY A 71 1.14 -17.05 3.02
CA GLY A 71 -0.31 -17.18 2.98
C GLY A 71 -1.05 -15.94 3.49
N VAL A 72 -0.42 -14.76 3.47
CA VAL A 72 -0.99 -13.49 3.95
C VAL A 72 -1.69 -12.78 2.80
N PRO A 73 -2.97 -12.39 2.95
CA PRO A 73 -3.66 -11.61 1.93
C PRO A 73 -3.01 -10.23 1.75
N VAL A 74 -3.08 -9.70 0.52
CA VAL A 74 -2.52 -8.39 0.18
C VAL A 74 -3.63 -7.45 -0.27
N LEU A 75 -3.55 -6.20 0.17
CA LEU A 75 -4.45 -5.13 -0.18
C LEU A 75 -3.67 -3.94 -0.77
N PRO A 76 -3.72 -3.70 -2.09
CA PRO A 76 -3.16 -2.48 -2.67
C PRO A 76 -4.01 -1.28 -2.28
N ARG A 77 -3.34 -0.18 -1.91
CA ARG A 77 -4.00 1.04 -1.46
C ARG A 77 -3.40 2.27 -2.16
N GLY A 78 -4.30 3.13 -2.64
CA GLY A 78 -4.02 4.50 -3.02
C GLY A 78 -4.37 5.46 -1.89
N ALA A 79 -5.03 6.56 -2.18
CA ALA A 79 -5.37 7.60 -1.20
C ALA A 79 -6.42 7.21 -0.14
N GLY A 80 -6.98 6.00 -0.19
CA GLY A 80 -7.99 5.55 0.76
C GLY A 80 -9.32 6.28 0.65
N THR A 81 -9.68 6.74 -0.55
CA THR A 81 -10.91 7.49 -0.83
C THR A 81 -12.11 6.62 -1.19
N SER A 82 -11.98 5.31 -1.10
CA SER A 82 -13.09 4.38 -1.33
C SER A 82 -14.21 4.59 -0.32
N GLN A 83 -15.44 4.64 -0.82
CA GLN A 83 -16.65 4.79 0.01
C GLN A 83 -17.37 3.48 0.31
N CYS A 84 -16.86 2.36 -0.20
CA CYS A 84 -17.47 1.04 -0.05
C CYS A 84 -16.55 0.03 0.67
N GLY A 85 -15.48 0.49 1.31
CA GLY A 85 -14.59 -0.35 2.11
C GLY A 85 -13.59 -1.19 1.32
N GLN A 86 -13.34 -0.87 0.04
CA GLN A 86 -12.40 -1.66 -0.78
C GLN A 86 -10.94 -1.52 -0.34
N THR A 87 -10.61 -0.53 0.48
CA THR A 87 -9.23 -0.24 0.89
C THR A 87 -8.98 -0.46 2.38
N VAL A 88 -9.83 -1.24 3.04
CA VAL A 88 -9.64 -1.73 4.42
C VAL A 88 -9.83 -3.25 4.47
N ALA A 89 -8.89 -3.97 5.07
CA ALA A 89 -8.95 -5.42 5.24
C ALA A 89 -7.93 -5.90 6.27
N GLU A 90 -8.13 -7.09 6.81
CA GLU A 90 -7.13 -7.84 7.57
C GLU A 90 -6.11 -8.47 6.60
N ALA A 91 -5.21 -7.64 6.10
CA ALA A 91 -4.26 -7.94 5.04
C ALA A 91 -2.95 -7.16 5.22
N LEU A 92 -1.91 -7.52 4.44
CA LEU A 92 -0.77 -6.66 4.24
C LEU A 92 -1.18 -5.53 3.28
N VAL A 93 -1.28 -4.31 3.79
CA VAL A 93 -1.55 -3.12 2.96
C VAL A 93 -0.27 -2.72 2.22
N ILE A 94 -0.36 -2.50 0.91
CA ILE A 94 0.71 -1.91 0.11
C ILE A 94 0.25 -0.50 -0.31
N ASP A 95 0.81 0.52 0.34
CA ASP A 95 0.52 1.92 0.05
C ASP A 95 1.48 2.45 -1.02
N ASN A 96 0.95 2.69 -2.21
CA ASN A 96 1.73 3.15 -3.36
C ASN A 96 1.84 4.69 -3.43
N THR A 97 1.21 5.45 -2.55
CA THR A 97 1.03 6.90 -2.72
C THR A 97 2.30 7.71 -2.51
N THR A 98 3.21 7.24 -1.67
CA THR A 98 4.38 8.03 -1.26
C THR A 98 5.46 8.11 -2.33
N TYR A 99 5.80 7.00 -2.95
CA TYR A 99 6.95 6.91 -3.87
C TYR A 99 6.58 6.51 -5.30
N LEU A 100 5.47 5.80 -5.50
CA LEU A 100 5.03 5.31 -6.81
C LEU A 100 3.90 6.17 -7.36
N SER A 101 4.19 7.44 -7.64
CA SER A 101 3.19 8.45 -8.04
C SER A 101 3.57 9.24 -9.30
N GLN A 102 4.41 8.67 -10.16
CA GLN A 102 4.92 9.37 -11.35
C GLN A 102 4.03 9.16 -12.58
N LEU A 103 4.03 10.16 -13.45
CA LEU A 103 3.57 10.03 -14.84
C LEU A 103 4.75 9.49 -15.67
N ILE A 104 4.59 8.28 -16.20
CA ILE A 104 5.65 7.55 -16.91
C ILE A 104 5.68 7.95 -18.38
N GLU A 105 4.51 7.94 -19.04
CA GLU A 105 4.41 8.16 -20.48
C GLU A 105 3.07 8.79 -20.85
N VAL A 106 3.07 9.62 -21.89
CA VAL A 106 1.86 10.18 -22.52
C VAL A 106 1.89 9.88 -24.01
N ASP A 107 0.89 9.17 -24.49
CA ASP A 107 0.64 8.93 -25.90
C ASP A 107 -0.52 9.82 -26.37
N ARG A 108 -0.20 10.91 -27.07
CA ARG A 108 -1.18 11.88 -27.57
C ARG A 108 -2.04 11.33 -28.72
N GLU A 109 -1.46 10.46 -29.53
CA GLU A 109 -2.17 9.89 -30.71
C GLU A 109 -3.27 8.95 -30.24
N ASN A 110 -2.95 8.05 -29.30
CA ASN A 110 -3.89 7.10 -28.76
C ASN A 110 -4.67 7.63 -27.54
N LYS A 111 -4.36 8.86 -27.07
CA LYS A 111 -4.98 9.52 -25.90
C LYS A 111 -4.88 8.65 -24.63
N THR A 112 -3.72 8.09 -24.39
CA THR A 112 -3.44 7.27 -23.22
C THR A 112 -2.28 7.83 -22.41
N ALA A 113 -2.24 7.52 -21.14
CA ALA A 113 -1.12 7.82 -20.25
C ALA A 113 -0.80 6.61 -19.38
N ILE A 114 0.48 6.33 -19.19
CA ILE A 114 0.97 5.33 -18.24
C ILE A 114 1.38 6.06 -16.97
N VAL A 115 0.80 5.65 -15.85
CA VAL A 115 1.06 6.25 -14.54
C VAL A 115 1.36 5.18 -13.51
N GLU A 116 2.10 5.54 -12.47
CA GLU A 116 2.25 4.70 -11.29
C GLU A 116 0.97 4.68 -10.45
N PRO A 117 0.71 3.60 -9.69
CA PRO A 117 -0.57 3.37 -9.02
C PRO A 117 -0.90 4.37 -7.89
N GLY A 118 0.09 5.10 -7.39
CA GLY A 118 -0.09 6.17 -6.40
C GLY A 118 -0.39 7.54 -7.00
N MET A 119 -0.48 7.66 -8.32
CA MET A 119 -0.77 8.92 -8.99
C MET A 119 -2.14 9.47 -8.58
N VAL A 120 -2.17 10.71 -8.10
CA VAL A 120 -3.40 11.44 -7.81
C VAL A 120 -3.98 12.00 -9.11
N LEU A 121 -5.26 11.74 -9.38
CA LEU A 121 -5.93 12.15 -10.62
C LEU A 121 -5.81 13.66 -10.90
N ASP A 122 -5.91 14.48 -9.86
CA ASP A 122 -5.77 15.93 -9.97
C ASP A 122 -4.36 16.37 -10.39
N HIS A 123 -3.34 15.64 -9.94
CA HIS A 123 -1.95 15.88 -10.37
C HIS A 123 -1.76 15.45 -11.82
N LEU A 124 -2.33 14.31 -12.22
CA LEU A 124 -2.31 13.87 -13.61
C LEU A 124 -2.99 14.88 -14.52
N ASN A 125 -4.19 15.35 -14.16
CA ASN A 125 -4.91 16.36 -14.97
C ASN A 125 -4.11 17.65 -15.14
N ARG A 126 -3.44 18.12 -14.07
CA ARG A 126 -2.56 19.30 -14.16
C ARG A 126 -1.32 19.08 -15.02
N ALA A 127 -0.77 17.87 -15.00
CA ALA A 127 0.37 17.52 -15.84
C ALA A 127 -0.05 17.50 -17.33
N LEU A 128 -1.16 16.82 -17.65
CA LEU A 128 -1.68 16.70 -19.01
C LEU A 128 -2.17 18.03 -19.58
N ALA A 129 -2.64 18.98 -18.76
CA ALA A 129 -3.06 20.30 -19.22
C ALA A 129 -1.91 21.18 -19.76
N LYS A 130 -0.66 20.79 -19.50
CA LYS A 130 0.56 21.46 -19.99
C LYS A 130 1.11 20.84 -21.26
N GLU A 131 0.58 19.71 -21.65
CA GLU A 131 0.95 18.90 -22.80
C GLU A 131 0.02 19.19 -24.00
#